data_ddb95a2b20a20c646164144b38f48024
#
_entry.id   ddb95a2b20a20c646164144b38f48024
#
_cell.length_a   1.000
_cell.length_b   1.000
_cell.length_c   1.000
_cell.angle_alpha   90.00
_cell.angle_beta   90.00
_cell.angle_gamma   90.00
#
_symmetry.space_group_name_H-M   'P 1'
#
loop_
_entity.id
_entity.type
_entity.pdbx_description
1 polymer ?
#
loop_
_entity_poly.entity_id
_entity_poly.type
_entity_poly.pdbx_seq_one_letter_code
_entity_poly.pdbx_strand_id
1 'polypeptide(L)'
;MKKLLMLLIMVSCTKEVDDIGFRTYVIPEGEHSSGSYFNHPTNSRIDFDFMLDESAIYTSEIPENQHDVNKIYGFSDFGVRHQKYSIRLGWRYLNNELELCWLRHEEGRHTAATIRTIEPNVAYNATIDIKTFYYIITIDGDTTMVRRRPEGNWGLIKRYYLYPYFGGNEYAPHDITIKIKE
;
A
#
# COMPACT_ATOMS: atom_id res chain seq x y z
N MET A 1 -27.92 -45.14 -14.63
CA MET A 1 -26.67 -44.41 -14.30
C MET A 1 -26.95 -42.90 -14.50
N LYS A 2 -27.18 -42.15 -13.43
CA LYS A 2 -27.41 -40.67 -13.47
C LYS A 2 -26.04 -39.99 -13.43
N LYS A 3 -25.65 -39.29 -14.53
CA LYS A 3 -24.47 -38.45 -14.54
C LYS A 3 -24.75 -37.16 -13.74
N LEU A 4 -24.08 -37.02 -12.61
CA LEU A 4 -24.08 -35.79 -11.81
C LEU A 4 -23.20 -34.76 -12.53
N LEU A 5 -23.83 -33.72 -13.12
CA LEU A 5 -23.14 -32.60 -13.72
C LEU A 5 -22.74 -31.64 -12.60
N MET A 6 -21.47 -31.64 -12.23
CA MET A 6 -20.91 -30.73 -11.25
C MET A 6 -20.69 -29.37 -11.92
N LEU A 7 -21.58 -28.41 -11.63
CA LEU A 7 -21.47 -27.03 -12.11
C LEU A 7 -20.38 -26.34 -11.31
N LEU A 8 -19.22 -26.12 -11.91
CA LEU A 8 -18.12 -25.36 -11.33
C LEU A 8 -18.46 -23.86 -11.42
N ILE A 9 -18.95 -23.28 -10.32
CA ILE A 9 -19.18 -21.83 -10.25
C ILE A 9 -17.80 -21.18 -10.08
N MET A 10 -17.26 -20.61 -11.14
CA MET A 10 -16.11 -19.72 -11.10
C MET A 10 -16.58 -18.41 -10.46
N VAL A 11 -16.36 -18.23 -9.17
CA VAL A 11 -16.49 -16.93 -8.51
C VAL A 11 -15.33 -16.07 -9.02
N SER A 12 -15.61 -15.27 -10.05
CA SER A 12 -14.72 -14.20 -10.46
C SER A 12 -14.77 -13.12 -9.38
N CYS A 13 -13.72 -13.01 -8.58
CA CYS A 13 -13.56 -11.95 -7.60
C CYS A 13 -13.19 -10.65 -8.37
N THR A 14 -14.16 -10.05 -9.04
CA THR A 14 -14.02 -8.68 -9.54
C THR A 14 -14.21 -7.77 -8.34
N LYS A 15 -13.17 -7.00 -7.99
CA LYS A 15 -13.31 -5.97 -6.97
C LYS A 15 -14.31 -4.93 -7.46
N GLU A 16 -15.36 -4.73 -6.68
CA GLU A 16 -16.36 -3.72 -6.97
C GLU A 16 -15.72 -2.33 -6.85
N VAL A 17 -16.03 -1.49 -7.83
CA VAL A 17 -15.72 -0.06 -7.82
C VAL A 17 -16.99 0.64 -7.37
N ASP A 18 -16.93 1.45 -6.33
CA ASP A 18 -18.10 2.19 -5.85
C ASP A 18 -18.47 3.35 -6.78
N ASP A 19 -19.63 3.97 -6.55
CA ASP A 19 -20.22 5.01 -7.41
C ASP A 19 -19.31 6.25 -7.56
N ILE A 20 -18.34 6.44 -6.65
CA ILE A 20 -17.38 7.55 -6.69
C ILE A 20 -15.99 7.13 -7.18
N GLY A 21 -15.86 5.88 -7.65
CA GLY A 21 -14.71 5.35 -8.35
C GLY A 21 -13.63 4.74 -7.46
N PHE A 22 -13.89 4.52 -6.17
CA PHE A 22 -12.96 3.79 -5.30
C PHE A 22 -13.10 2.28 -5.48
N ARG A 23 -11.95 1.64 -5.55
CA ARG A 23 -11.84 0.18 -5.44
C ARG A 23 -11.53 -0.19 -4.00
N THR A 24 -12.30 -1.11 -3.45
CA THR A 24 -12.12 -1.62 -2.10
C THR A 24 -11.10 -2.76 -2.07
N TYR A 25 -10.15 -2.67 -1.16
CA TYR A 25 -9.16 -3.69 -0.84
C TYR A 25 -9.37 -4.11 0.62
N VAL A 26 -9.52 -5.40 0.85
CA VAL A 26 -9.63 -5.98 2.20
C VAL A 26 -8.39 -6.82 2.46
N ILE A 27 -7.73 -6.57 3.57
CA ILE A 27 -6.73 -7.46 4.15
C ILE A 27 -7.50 -8.32 5.16
N PRO A 28 -7.72 -9.63 4.90
CA PRO A 28 -8.50 -10.47 5.80
C PRO A 28 -7.81 -10.66 7.15
N GLU A 29 -8.61 -10.90 8.19
CA GLU A 29 -8.11 -11.37 9.48
C GLU A 29 -7.20 -12.58 9.30
N GLY A 30 -6.07 -12.60 9.99
CA GLY A 30 -5.07 -13.66 9.90
C GLY A 30 -4.21 -13.65 8.64
N GLU A 31 -4.32 -12.60 7.79
CA GLU A 31 -3.55 -12.46 6.56
C GLU A 31 -2.70 -11.18 6.56
N HIS A 32 -1.72 -11.13 5.67
CA HIS A 32 -0.93 -9.92 5.43
C HIS A 32 -1.41 -9.13 4.22
N SER A 33 -2.01 -9.77 3.23
CA SER A 33 -2.19 -9.21 1.88
C SER A 33 -3.66 -9.13 1.50
N SER A 34 -4.02 -8.04 0.83
CA SER A 34 -5.33 -7.90 0.18
C SER A 34 -5.46 -8.65 -1.15
N GLY A 35 -4.48 -9.48 -1.48
CA GLY A 35 -4.36 -10.22 -2.74
C GLY A 35 -3.19 -9.74 -3.59
N SER A 36 -2.80 -10.56 -4.56
CA SER A 36 -1.69 -10.27 -5.47
C SER A 36 -2.22 -9.69 -6.77
N TYR A 37 -1.75 -8.49 -7.10
CA TYR A 37 -2.01 -7.83 -8.37
C TYR A 37 -0.67 -7.48 -9.01
N PHE A 38 -0.50 -7.84 -10.28
CA PHE A 38 0.68 -7.44 -11.04
C PHE A 38 0.23 -6.44 -12.10
N ASN A 39 0.53 -5.18 -11.86
CA ASN A 39 0.42 -4.15 -12.86
C ASN A 39 1.74 -3.38 -12.94
N HIS A 40 2.19 -3.13 -14.16
CA HIS A 40 3.48 -2.49 -14.42
C HIS A 40 3.27 -1.06 -14.88
N PRO A 41 3.49 -0.05 -14.01
CA PRO A 41 3.47 1.33 -14.47
C PRO A 41 4.63 1.59 -15.42
N THR A 42 4.35 2.35 -16.47
CA THR A 42 5.36 2.91 -17.38
C THR A 42 5.85 4.26 -16.89
N ASN A 43 5.12 4.89 -15.96
CA ASN A 43 5.35 6.24 -15.48
C ASN A 43 6.22 6.27 -14.23
N SER A 44 6.87 7.41 -14.01
CA SER A 44 7.63 7.73 -12.79
C SER A 44 6.78 8.42 -11.73
N ARG A 45 5.46 8.49 -11.95
CA ARG A 45 4.49 9.15 -11.07
C ARG A 45 3.23 8.31 -10.98
N ILE A 46 2.69 8.23 -9.78
CA ILE A 46 1.34 7.74 -9.50
C ILE A 46 0.56 8.84 -8.78
N ASP A 47 -0.68 9.01 -9.20
CA ASP A 47 -1.68 9.87 -8.58
C ASP A 47 -2.85 8.97 -8.17
N PHE A 48 -3.29 9.09 -6.93
CA PHE A 48 -4.40 8.28 -6.43
C PHE A 48 -5.07 8.97 -5.24
N ASP A 49 -6.36 8.71 -5.08
CA ASP A 49 -7.05 9.01 -3.83
C ASP A 49 -7.07 7.74 -2.97
N PHE A 50 -7.00 7.89 -1.66
CA PHE A 50 -7.14 6.78 -0.72
C PHE A 50 -8.02 7.18 0.45
N MET A 51 -8.64 6.18 1.06
CA MET A 51 -9.41 6.31 2.28
C MET A 51 -9.22 5.05 3.12
N LEU A 52 -8.97 5.25 4.40
CA LEU A 52 -8.99 4.21 5.42
C LEU A 52 -10.27 4.37 6.22
N ASP A 53 -10.92 3.28 6.54
CA ASP A 53 -12.04 3.31 7.48
C ASP A 53 -11.58 2.98 8.91
N GLU A 54 -12.51 2.85 9.83
CA GLU A 54 -12.24 2.57 11.25
C GLU A 54 -11.53 1.24 11.47
N SER A 55 -11.56 0.32 10.50
CA SER A 55 -10.83 -0.95 10.58
C SER A 55 -9.32 -0.78 10.52
N ALA A 56 -8.83 0.40 10.10
CA ALA A 56 -7.40 0.73 10.15
C ALA A 56 -6.89 1.01 11.58
N ILE A 57 -7.80 1.10 12.56
CA ILE A 57 -7.51 1.22 13.99
C ILE A 57 -7.36 -0.18 14.57
N TYR A 58 -6.18 -0.52 15.05
CA TYR A 58 -5.87 -1.86 15.56
C TYR A 58 -4.95 -1.80 16.77
N THR A 59 -4.88 -2.90 17.49
CA THR A 59 -3.89 -3.12 18.56
C THR A 59 -3.10 -4.38 18.23
N SER A 60 -1.78 -4.26 18.19
CA SER A 60 -0.87 -5.39 18.00
C SER A 60 -0.86 -6.30 19.24
N GLU A 61 -0.76 -7.61 19.03
CA GLU A 61 -0.59 -8.58 20.12
C GLU A 61 0.75 -8.38 20.82
N ILE A 62 1.80 -8.09 20.04
CA ILE A 62 3.14 -7.74 20.53
C ILE A 62 3.27 -6.22 20.52
N PRO A 63 3.41 -5.55 21.69
CA PRO A 63 3.40 -4.08 21.77
C PRO A 63 4.45 -3.39 20.89
N GLU A 64 5.62 -4.00 20.70
CA GLU A 64 6.69 -3.47 19.85
C GLU A 64 6.28 -3.38 18.38
N ASN A 65 5.40 -4.27 17.93
CA ASN A 65 4.90 -4.31 16.55
C ASN A 65 3.89 -3.19 16.25
N GLN A 66 3.36 -2.50 17.28
CA GLN A 66 2.48 -1.35 17.08
C GLN A 66 3.17 -0.21 16.31
N HIS A 67 4.50 -0.20 16.28
CA HIS A 67 5.30 0.76 15.51
C HIS A 67 5.45 0.39 14.03
N ASP A 68 5.09 -0.82 13.64
CA ASP A 68 5.22 -1.28 12.26
C ASP A 68 4.29 -0.52 11.33
N VAL A 69 4.83 -0.16 10.16
CA VAL A 69 4.05 0.55 9.14
C VAL A 69 3.36 -0.45 8.23
N ASN A 70 2.03 -0.40 8.20
CA ASN A 70 1.20 -1.07 7.20
C ASN A 70 1.26 -0.30 5.88
N LYS A 71 0.93 -0.91 4.77
CA LYS A 71 1.15 -0.36 3.43
C LYS A 71 -0.19 -0.14 2.74
N ILE A 72 -0.37 1.07 2.22
CA ILE A 72 -1.54 1.47 1.42
C ILE A 72 -1.24 1.20 -0.05
N TYR A 73 -0.31 1.95 -0.63
CA TYR A 73 -0.02 1.87 -2.06
C TYR A 73 1.36 2.45 -2.39
N GLY A 74 1.90 2.08 -3.54
CA GLY A 74 3.16 2.59 -4.04
C GLY A 74 3.75 1.68 -5.10
N PHE A 75 5.07 1.72 -5.27
CA PHE A 75 5.72 0.87 -6.27
C PHE A 75 7.12 0.39 -5.89
N SER A 76 7.50 -0.73 -6.51
CA SER A 76 8.89 -1.17 -6.56
C SER A 76 9.70 -0.23 -7.45
N ASP A 77 11.00 -0.13 -7.21
CA ASP A 77 11.89 0.67 -8.03
C ASP A 77 12.99 -0.20 -8.66
N PHE A 78 13.66 0.29 -9.68
CA PHE A 78 14.79 -0.36 -10.39
C PHE A 78 14.51 -1.75 -10.95
N GLY A 79 13.25 -2.18 -11.11
CA GLY A 79 12.90 -3.49 -11.66
C GLY A 79 13.34 -4.68 -10.79
N VAL A 80 13.61 -4.45 -9.53
CA VAL A 80 14.01 -5.46 -8.56
C VAL A 80 12.89 -5.74 -7.55
N ARG A 81 13.08 -6.74 -6.70
CA ARG A 81 12.12 -7.04 -5.62
C ARG A 81 11.91 -5.80 -4.73
N HIS A 82 10.67 -5.55 -4.36
CA HIS A 82 10.28 -4.37 -3.57
C HIS A 82 10.95 -4.29 -2.19
N GLN A 83 11.37 -5.43 -1.63
CA GLN A 83 12.17 -5.44 -0.40
C GLN A 83 13.58 -4.86 -0.61
N LYS A 84 14.09 -4.83 -1.87
CA LYS A 84 15.38 -4.22 -2.18
C LYS A 84 15.24 -2.72 -2.42
N TYR A 85 14.30 -2.32 -3.29
CA TYR A 85 14.00 -0.91 -3.58
C TYR A 85 12.51 -0.70 -3.79
N SER A 86 11.90 0.14 -2.99
CA SER A 86 10.52 0.57 -3.15
C SER A 86 10.23 1.84 -2.36
N ILE A 87 9.14 2.49 -2.74
CA ILE A 87 8.50 3.57 -1.97
C ILE A 87 7.01 3.30 -1.89
N ARG A 88 6.44 3.45 -0.70
CA ARG A 88 5.02 3.28 -0.44
C ARG A 88 4.52 4.33 0.53
N LEU A 89 3.27 4.68 0.36
CA LEU A 89 2.47 5.27 1.41
C LEU A 89 1.97 4.15 2.33
N GLY A 90 1.93 4.40 3.60
CA GLY A 90 1.48 3.44 4.61
C GLY A 90 0.83 4.11 5.80
N TRP A 91 0.36 3.32 6.74
CA TRP A 91 -0.24 3.82 7.98
C TRP A 91 0.19 2.97 9.18
N ARG A 92 0.04 3.53 10.36
CA ARG A 92 0.03 2.82 11.63
C ARG A 92 -0.92 3.51 12.59
N TYR A 93 -1.43 2.78 13.56
CA TYR A 93 -2.18 3.34 14.66
C TYR A 93 -1.30 3.39 15.91
N LEU A 94 -0.93 4.58 16.35
CA LEU A 94 0.01 4.78 17.44
C LEU A 94 -0.44 5.96 18.32
N ASN A 95 -0.37 5.80 19.66
CA ASN A 95 -0.77 6.82 20.61
C ASN A 95 -2.22 7.36 20.42
N ASN A 96 -3.14 6.50 20.04
CA ASN A 96 -4.53 6.82 19.67
C ASN A 96 -4.66 7.73 18.44
N GLU A 97 -3.66 7.77 17.58
CA GLU A 97 -3.67 8.52 16.32
C GLU A 97 -3.43 7.59 15.14
N LEU A 98 -4.14 7.84 14.04
CA LEU A 98 -3.92 7.17 12.77
C LEU A 98 -2.87 7.98 12.00
N GLU A 99 -1.63 7.50 12.02
CA GLU A 99 -0.51 8.15 11.38
C GLU A 99 -0.36 7.69 9.92
N LEU A 100 -0.30 8.64 8.99
CA LEU A 100 0.11 8.43 7.62
C LEU A 100 1.63 8.48 7.53
N CYS A 101 2.22 7.45 6.94
CA CYS A 101 3.67 7.28 6.88
C CYS A 101 4.14 7.09 5.44
N TRP A 102 5.38 7.43 5.16
CA TRP A 102 6.10 6.86 4.03
C TRP A 102 6.97 5.68 4.50
N LEU A 103 7.11 4.69 3.65
CA LEU A 103 8.00 3.54 3.83
C LEU A 103 8.86 3.37 2.58
N ARG A 104 10.18 3.42 2.75
CA ARG A 104 11.16 3.19 1.70
C ARG A 104 11.98 1.95 1.99
N HIS A 105 12.18 1.11 0.99
CA HIS A 105 13.25 0.11 0.98
C HIS A 105 14.41 0.62 0.13
N GLU A 106 15.62 0.46 0.62
CA GLU A 106 16.87 0.82 -0.06
C GLU A 106 17.95 -0.18 0.34
N GLU A 107 18.51 -0.88 -0.64
CA GLU A 107 19.52 -1.94 -0.43
C GLU A 107 19.07 -3.04 0.58
N GLY A 108 17.79 -3.38 0.57
CA GLY A 108 17.23 -4.38 1.48
C GLY A 108 16.96 -3.90 2.90
N ARG A 109 17.28 -2.64 3.20
CA ARG A 109 16.95 -1.99 4.49
C ARG A 109 15.69 -1.16 4.31
N HIS A 110 14.85 -1.11 5.34
CA HIS A 110 13.69 -0.23 5.32
C HIS A 110 13.86 0.96 6.27
N THR A 111 13.28 2.06 5.89
CA THR A 111 13.11 3.26 6.72
C THR A 111 11.71 3.80 6.51
N ALA A 112 11.11 4.31 7.57
CA ALA A 112 9.81 4.93 7.54
C ALA A 112 9.79 6.18 8.42
N ALA A 113 8.89 7.12 8.10
CA ALA A 113 8.58 8.22 9.01
C ALA A 113 7.14 8.67 8.78
N THR A 114 6.57 9.25 9.84
CA THR A 114 5.24 9.86 9.82
C THR A 114 5.27 11.12 8.95
N ILE A 115 4.26 11.27 8.09
CA ILE A 115 4.00 12.48 7.31
C ILE A 115 3.07 13.39 8.09
N ARG A 116 1.92 12.86 8.52
CA ARG A 116 0.88 13.56 9.26
C ARG A 116 -0.10 12.56 9.91
N THR A 117 -0.94 13.05 10.80
CA THR A 117 -2.13 12.34 11.28
C THR A 117 -3.26 12.47 10.25
N ILE A 118 -4.07 11.44 10.12
CA ILE A 118 -5.25 11.38 9.24
C ILE A 118 -6.46 10.87 10.02
N GLU A 119 -7.66 11.14 9.48
CA GLU A 119 -8.91 10.71 10.07
C GLU A 119 -9.50 9.52 9.29
N PRO A 120 -10.13 8.55 9.96
CA PRO A 120 -10.88 7.48 9.28
C PRO A 120 -12.02 8.07 8.45
N ASN A 121 -12.39 7.37 7.38
CA ASN A 121 -13.48 7.71 6.47
C ASN A 121 -13.34 9.06 5.74
N VAL A 122 -12.14 9.63 5.76
CA VAL A 122 -11.78 10.82 4.97
C VAL A 122 -10.95 10.40 3.77
N ALA A 123 -11.31 10.91 2.59
CA ALA A 123 -10.55 10.70 1.38
C ALA A 123 -9.40 11.72 1.29
N TYR A 124 -8.21 11.24 0.98
CA TYR A 124 -6.99 12.03 0.81
C TYR A 124 -6.46 11.83 -0.61
N ASN A 125 -6.04 12.92 -1.25
CA ASN A 125 -5.33 12.84 -2.52
C ASN A 125 -3.83 12.62 -2.26
N ALA A 126 -3.24 11.67 -2.96
CA ALA A 126 -1.83 11.36 -2.85
C ALA A 126 -1.14 11.26 -4.20
N THR A 127 0.08 11.76 -4.26
CA THR A 127 0.97 11.61 -5.40
C THR A 127 2.31 11.08 -4.93
N ILE A 128 2.87 10.13 -5.66
CA ILE A 128 4.27 9.71 -5.49
C ILE A 128 5.01 9.88 -6.80
N ASP A 129 5.97 10.80 -6.82
CA ASP A 129 6.84 11.11 -7.95
C ASP A 129 8.24 10.54 -7.73
N ILE A 130 8.79 9.82 -8.71
CA ILE A 130 10.19 9.39 -8.71
C ILE A 130 11.05 10.40 -9.46
N LYS A 131 11.94 11.06 -8.73
CA LYS A 131 13.00 11.91 -9.30
C LYS A 131 14.35 11.19 -9.20
N THR A 132 15.38 11.77 -9.81
CA THR A 132 16.72 11.17 -9.80
C THR A 132 17.21 10.81 -8.39
N PHE A 133 17.12 11.73 -7.43
CA PHE A 133 17.68 11.58 -6.09
C PHE A 133 16.64 11.61 -4.98
N TYR A 134 15.35 11.72 -5.32
CA TYR A 134 14.26 11.83 -4.36
C TYR A 134 13.00 11.13 -4.85
N TYR A 135 12.24 10.60 -3.93
CA TYR A 135 10.81 10.40 -4.07
C TYR A 135 10.13 11.65 -3.51
N ILE A 136 9.20 12.19 -4.24
CA ILE A 136 8.39 13.34 -3.80
C ILE A 136 6.99 12.80 -3.55
N ILE A 137 6.56 12.87 -2.29
CA ILE A 137 5.23 12.45 -1.85
C ILE A 137 4.44 13.71 -1.56
N THR A 138 3.30 13.88 -2.20
CA THR A 138 2.39 15.00 -1.96
C THR A 138 1.06 14.45 -1.43
N ILE A 139 0.58 15.01 -0.32
CA ILE A 139 -0.72 14.68 0.29
C ILE A 139 -1.52 15.96 0.40
N ASP A 140 -2.65 16.08 -0.31
CA ASP A 140 -3.52 17.26 -0.35
C ASP A 140 -2.75 18.57 -0.62
N GLY A 141 -1.67 18.50 -1.41
CA GLY A 141 -0.82 19.65 -1.74
C GLY A 141 0.44 19.81 -0.87
N ASP A 142 0.49 19.20 0.31
CA ASP A 142 1.67 19.20 1.18
C ASP A 142 2.71 18.19 0.71
N THR A 143 3.96 18.63 0.60
CA THR A 143 5.03 17.83 -0.02
C THR A 143 6.09 17.38 0.98
N THR A 144 6.41 16.08 0.92
CA THR A 144 7.52 15.46 1.64
C THR A 144 8.53 14.88 0.65
N MET A 145 9.82 15.18 0.84
CA MET A 145 10.90 14.62 0.05
C MET A 145 11.60 13.48 0.79
N VAL A 146 11.67 12.32 0.15
CA VAL A 146 12.35 11.14 0.67
C VAL A 146 13.56 10.85 -0.21
N ARG A 147 14.76 10.81 0.39
CA ARG A 147 15.99 10.54 -0.35
C ARG A 147 15.90 9.21 -1.11
N ARG A 148 16.38 9.20 -2.34
CA ARG A 148 16.51 8.04 -3.21
C ARG A 148 17.95 7.94 -3.67
N ARG A 149 18.56 6.77 -3.59
CA ARG A 149 19.87 6.51 -4.18
C ARG A 149 19.67 5.79 -5.50
N PRO A 150 20.04 6.42 -6.61
CA PRO A 150 19.99 5.74 -7.90
C PRO A 150 21.05 4.64 -7.96
N GLU A 151 20.63 3.44 -8.34
CA GLU A 151 21.52 2.32 -8.62
C GLU A 151 21.55 2.02 -10.12
N GLY A 152 22.73 1.93 -10.71
CA GLY A 152 22.97 1.28 -12.00
C GLY A 152 22.43 1.98 -13.25
N ASN A 153 22.31 1.23 -14.31
CA ASN A 153 21.88 1.66 -15.63
C ASN A 153 20.39 2.01 -15.64
N TRP A 154 20.05 3.25 -15.90
CA TRP A 154 18.71 3.85 -15.90
C TRP A 154 17.79 3.41 -17.05
N GLY A 155 18.24 2.49 -17.91
CA GLY A 155 17.50 1.99 -19.06
C GLY A 155 16.42 0.98 -18.67
N LEU A 156 15.19 1.22 -19.12
CA LEU A 156 14.04 0.29 -19.02
C LEU A 156 13.76 -0.22 -17.60
N ILE A 157 13.55 0.68 -16.66
CA ILE A 157 13.19 0.33 -15.29
C ILE A 157 11.76 -0.22 -15.29
N LYS A 158 11.64 -1.54 -15.20
CA LYS A 158 10.36 -2.18 -14.93
C LYS A 158 10.00 -1.93 -13.47
N ARG A 159 8.92 -1.19 -13.22
CA ARG A 159 8.31 -1.03 -11.92
C ARG A 159 7.07 -1.90 -11.85
N TYR A 160 6.60 -2.21 -10.65
CA TYR A 160 5.28 -2.80 -10.43
C TYR A 160 4.63 -2.14 -9.23
N TYR A 161 3.32 -2.03 -9.27
CA TYR A 161 2.53 -1.48 -8.18
C TYR A 161 2.54 -2.41 -6.96
N LEU A 162 2.44 -1.80 -5.80
CA LEU A 162 2.43 -2.48 -4.52
C LEU A 162 1.14 -2.09 -3.78
N TYR A 163 0.31 -3.07 -3.55
CA TYR A 163 -1.03 -2.95 -3.01
C TYR A 163 -1.06 -3.10 -1.49
N PRO A 164 -2.23 -2.92 -0.85
CA PRO A 164 -2.36 -2.96 0.60
C PRO A 164 -1.81 -4.24 1.22
N TYR A 165 -1.08 -4.03 2.34
CA TYR A 165 -0.39 -5.10 3.04
C TYR A 165 -0.22 -4.75 4.52
N PHE A 166 -0.63 -5.63 5.43
CA PHE A 166 -0.41 -5.50 6.86
C PHE A 166 1.07 -5.77 7.19
N GLY A 167 1.71 -4.84 7.87
CA GLY A 167 3.17 -4.83 8.08
C GLY A 167 3.64 -5.73 9.21
N GLY A 168 4.99 -5.78 9.37
CA GLY A 168 5.60 -6.52 10.45
C GLY A 168 5.55 -8.03 10.29
N ASN A 169 5.65 -8.72 11.42
CA ASN A 169 5.59 -10.17 11.55
C ASN A 169 4.27 -10.68 12.16
N GLU A 170 3.32 -9.79 12.48
CA GLU A 170 1.97 -10.12 12.86
C GLU A 170 1.01 -10.03 11.67
N TYR A 171 -0.02 -10.83 11.71
CA TYR A 171 -1.13 -10.80 10.76
C TYR A 171 -2.14 -9.71 11.13
N ALA A 172 -3.02 -9.36 10.18
CA ALA A 172 -4.12 -8.45 10.47
C ALA A 172 -5.01 -9.02 11.58
N PRO A 173 -5.29 -8.26 12.65
CA PRO A 173 -6.06 -8.76 13.81
C PRO A 173 -7.55 -8.86 13.53
N HIS A 174 -8.03 -8.28 12.46
CA HIS A 174 -9.39 -8.31 11.92
C HIS A 174 -9.33 -7.91 10.45
N ASP A 175 -10.43 -7.99 9.73
CA ASP A 175 -10.53 -7.49 8.37
C ASP A 175 -10.24 -5.99 8.32
N ILE A 176 -9.27 -5.58 7.49
CA ILE A 176 -8.90 -4.16 7.31
C ILE A 176 -9.26 -3.71 5.90
N THR A 177 -10.07 -2.66 5.82
CA THR A 177 -10.58 -2.11 4.56
C THR A 177 -9.80 -0.86 4.15
N ILE A 178 -9.27 -0.88 2.94
CA ILE A 178 -8.60 0.25 2.31
C ILE A 178 -9.28 0.54 0.97
N LYS A 179 -9.65 1.78 0.72
CA LYS A 179 -10.20 2.21 -0.56
C LYS A 179 -9.16 3.02 -1.33
N ILE A 180 -9.00 2.70 -2.62
CA ILE A 180 -8.04 3.38 -3.51
C ILE A 180 -8.74 3.68 -4.85
N LYS A 181 -8.54 4.90 -5.35
CA LYS A 181 -8.97 5.34 -6.67
C LYS A 181 -7.76 5.84 -7.45
N GLU A 182 -7.44 5.16 -8.55
CA GLU A 182 -6.34 5.46 -9.48
C GLU A 182 -6.79 6.33 -10.65
#